data_cbac4337fb2da20ec48e2bb82f4c12c3
#
_entry.id   cbac4337fb2da20ec48e2bb82f4c12c3
#
_cell.length_a   1.000
_cell.length_b   1.000
_cell.length_c   1.000
_cell.angle_alpha   90.00
_cell.angle_beta   90.00
_cell.angle_gamma   90.00
#
_symmetry.space_group_name_H-M   'P 1'
#
loop_
_entity.id
_entity.type
_entity.pdbx_description
1 polymer ?
#
loop_
_entity_poly.entity_id
_entity_poly.type
_entity_poly.pdbx_seq_one_letter_code
_entity_poly.pdbx_strand_id
1 'polypeptide(L)'
;MDRYFAFGEGTPTALRRKLRLLIMGPVPPSAATAVEAQGFHPCNPQETEFLDFQKGAPAGGAKSLTKPRRRGIILIMKKYTCILFDLDGTLTYSHPGIYACFRYALEKMGAPEPTDTQLRPCVGPSLMYSFQNFFGYSKEDAAKATALYRERYAVKGIWENSPIPGAVETLQALKSAGYRLAMATSKPQLFAEQIAEKFGFSTYFDVEVGSGMDEVTLPTKADVIGECMRRLHAAADECLMVGDRKHDVEGAREHGVDCAMLKLGYAENEREFVDCDPAYVFEDFEGLKALLL
;
A
#
# COMPACT_ATOMS: atom_id res chain seq x y z
N MET A 1 32.24 -5.56 -23.13
CA MET A 1 30.99 -6.32 -22.96
C MET A 1 29.79 -5.35 -22.98
N ASP A 2 29.63 -4.64 -24.11
CA ASP A 2 28.68 -3.54 -24.25
C ASP A 2 27.68 -3.80 -25.40
N ARG A 3 26.83 -4.80 -25.25
CA ARG A 3 25.85 -5.12 -26.32
C ARG A 3 24.54 -5.66 -25.81
N TYR A 4 23.89 -5.08 -24.79
CA TYR A 4 22.50 -5.50 -24.46
C TYR A 4 21.71 -4.44 -23.72
N PHE A 5 21.50 -3.26 -24.29
CA PHE A 5 20.33 -2.39 -23.94
C PHE A 5 20.17 -1.33 -25.02
N ALA A 6 19.47 -1.69 -26.11
CA ALA A 6 18.94 -0.71 -27.03
C ALA A 6 17.60 -0.22 -26.47
N PHE A 7 17.59 0.93 -25.82
CA PHE A 7 16.36 1.61 -25.46
C PHE A 7 15.75 2.23 -26.73
N GLY A 8 14.46 1.92 -27.00
CA GLY A 8 13.73 2.55 -28.10
C GLY A 8 13.68 4.07 -27.95
N GLU A 9 13.62 4.77 -29.09
CA GLU A 9 13.48 6.21 -29.15
C GLU A 9 12.13 6.61 -28.52
N GLY A 10 12.17 7.32 -27.41
CA GLY A 10 10.96 7.77 -26.67
C GLY A 10 11.03 7.61 -25.16
N THR A 11 12.03 6.91 -24.62
CA THR A 11 12.15 6.78 -23.14
C THR A 11 12.72 8.08 -22.54
N PRO A 12 12.07 8.70 -21.54
CA PRO A 12 12.56 9.93 -20.91
C PRO A 12 13.97 9.75 -20.32
N THR A 13 14.81 10.74 -20.49
CA THR A 13 16.24 10.71 -20.09
C THR A 13 16.42 10.47 -18.57
N ALA A 14 15.48 10.93 -17.76
CA ALA A 14 15.46 10.71 -16.31
C ALA A 14 15.25 9.23 -15.95
N LEU A 15 14.40 8.52 -16.70
CA LEU A 15 14.12 7.09 -16.50
C LEU A 15 15.35 6.24 -16.90
N ARG A 16 16.05 6.60 -17.98
CA ARG A 16 17.30 5.93 -18.39
C ARG A 16 18.39 6.04 -17.33
N ARG A 17 18.46 7.19 -16.64
CA ARG A 17 19.46 7.44 -15.59
C ARG A 17 19.13 6.65 -14.30
N LYS A 18 17.85 6.58 -13.91
CA LYS A 18 17.37 5.81 -12.75
C LYS A 18 17.54 4.29 -12.95
N LEU A 19 17.20 3.77 -14.13
CA LEU A 19 17.41 2.35 -14.45
C LEU A 19 18.90 1.95 -14.50
N ARG A 20 19.77 2.82 -15.00
CA ARG A 20 21.22 2.55 -15.08
C ARG A 20 21.86 2.46 -13.69
N LEU A 21 21.40 3.27 -12.72
CA LEU A 21 21.84 3.21 -11.31
C LEU A 21 21.37 1.95 -10.59
N LEU A 22 20.18 1.43 -10.93
CA LEU A 22 19.60 0.22 -10.33
C LEU A 22 20.25 -1.09 -10.82
N ILE A 23 20.85 -1.08 -12.01
CA ILE A 23 21.47 -2.27 -12.62
C ILE A 23 22.95 -2.43 -12.21
N MET A 24 23.63 -1.35 -11.77
CA MET A 24 25.06 -1.33 -11.51
C MET A 24 25.49 -1.59 -10.05
N GLY A 25 24.67 -2.19 -9.19
CA GLY A 25 25.05 -2.58 -7.82
C GLY A 25 25.59 -1.44 -6.93
N PRO A 26 25.73 -1.65 -5.61
CA PRO A 26 26.16 -0.60 -4.70
C PRO A 26 27.62 -0.17 -4.93
N VAL A 27 27.82 1.13 -5.11
CA VAL A 27 29.14 1.77 -5.06
C VAL A 27 29.60 1.78 -3.59
N PRO A 28 30.83 1.38 -3.25
CA PRO A 28 31.29 1.40 -1.87
C PRO A 28 31.39 2.83 -1.33
N PRO A 29 31.12 3.05 -0.03
CA PRO A 29 31.10 4.39 0.55
C PRO A 29 32.51 4.97 0.69
N SER A 30 32.76 6.12 0.07
CA SER A 30 33.91 6.97 0.38
C SER A 30 33.45 8.11 1.30
N ALA A 31 34.06 8.10 2.49
CA ALA A 31 34.23 9.23 3.41
C ALA A 31 33.04 10.22 3.61
N ALA A 32 32.30 10.01 4.70
CA ALA A 32 31.42 11.02 5.28
C ALA A 32 32.22 11.93 6.21
N THR A 33 32.17 13.22 5.94
CA THR A 33 32.60 14.28 6.88
C THR A 33 31.49 14.52 7.90
N ALA A 34 31.86 14.49 9.17
CA ALA A 34 31.03 14.78 10.32
C ALA A 34 30.57 16.25 10.32
N VAL A 35 29.28 16.49 10.59
CA VAL A 35 28.74 17.79 11.03
C VAL A 35 28.08 17.57 12.38
N GLU A 36 28.56 18.38 13.33
CA GLU A 36 28.23 18.36 14.76
C GLU A 36 26.74 18.65 15.02
N ALA A 37 26.19 17.90 15.99
CA ALA A 37 24.88 18.13 16.57
C ALA A 37 24.94 19.29 17.58
N GLN A 38 24.10 20.30 17.38
CA GLN A 38 23.77 21.27 18.42
C GLN A 38 22.44 20.92 19.05
N GLY A 39 22.44 20.88 20.40
CA GLY A 39 21.38 20.35 21.24
C GLY A 39 20.10 21.19 21.26
N PHE A 40 19.00 20.50 21.43
CA PHE A 40 17.73 21.09 21.87
C PHE A 40 17.39 20.60 23.27
N HIS A 41 17.14 21.54 24.17
CA HIS A 41 16.67 21.34 25.54
C HIS A 41 15.17 20.97 25.54
N PRO A 42 14.71 20.08 26.42
CA PRO A 42 13.29 19.77 26.57
C PRO A 42 12.59 20.83 27.44
N CYS A 43 11.42 21.30 27.01
CA CYS A 43 10.51 22.09 27.83
C CYS A 43 9.73 21.17 28.78
N ASN A 44 9.70 21.62 30.03
CA ASN A 44 9.07 21.02 31.19
C ASN A 44 7.54 21.27 31.20
N PRO A 45 6.70 20.29 31.53
CA PRO A 45 5.27 20.52 31.74
C PRO A 45 5.01 20.85 33.21
N GLN A 46 4.48 22.01 33.48
CA GLN A 46 3.93 22.35 34.82
C GLN A 46 2.54 22.96 34.71
N GLU A 47 1.65 22.34 35.47
CA GLU A 47 0.53 22.90 36.24
C GLU A 47 -0.74 23.33 35.49
N THR A 48 -1.72 22.43 35.55
CA THR A 48 -3.14 22.78 35.47
C THR A 48 -3.69 22.87 36.91
N GLU A 49 -3.98 24.09 37.37
CA GLU A 49 -4.70 24.33 38.63
C GLU A 49 -6.19 23.95 38.47
N PHE A 50 -6.66 23.12 39.40
CA PHE A 50 -8.07 22.87 39.69
C PHE A 50 -8.61 24.04 40.52
N LEU A 51 -9.61 24.76 40.03
CA LEU A 51 -10.44 25.67 40.81
C LEU A 51 -11.80 25.02 41.11
N ASP A 52 -11.90 24.63 42.38
CA ASP A 52 -13.13 24.20 43.04
C ASP A 52 -13.95 25.43 43.45
N PHE A 53 -15.21 25.53 43.05
CA PHE A 53 -16.12 26.58 43.53
C PHE A 53 -17.42 25.97 44.03
N GLN A 54 -17.49 25.75 45.33
CA GLN A 54 -18.74 25.55 46.06
C GLN A 54 -19.20 26.80 46.77
N LYS A 55 -20.55 27.01 46.70
CA LYS A 55 -21.48 27.69 47.64
C LYS A 55 -21.75 29.17 47.45
N GLY A 56 -23.07 29.45 47.32
CA GLY A 56 -23.72 30.68 47.70
C GLY A 56 -24.91 31.06 46.86
N ALA A 57 -26.12 30.58 47.22
CA ALA A 57 -27.37 31.20 46.78
C ALA A 57 -27.72 32.41 47.63
N PRO A 58 -28.40 33.43 47.08
CA PRO A 58 -29.77 33.66 47.50
C PRO A 58 -30.77 34.00 46.37
N ALA A 59 -32.02 33.83 46.71
CA ALA A 59 -33.22 33.94 45.92
C ALA A 59 -33.55 35.36 45.42
N GLY A 60 -34.22 35.47 44.27
CA GLY A 60 -34.94 36.66 43.87
C GLY A 60 -35.17 36.81 42.37
N GLY A 61 -36.40 36.61 41.91
CA GLY A 61 -37.02 37.37 40.82
C GLY A 61 -36.90 36.82 39.38
N ALA A 62 -37.98 36.26 38.92
CA ALA A 62 -38.27 35.81 37.56
C ALA A 62 -37.99 36.83 36.44
N LYS A 63 -37.34 36.37 35.39
CA LYS A 63 -37.70 36.66 33.97
C LYS A 63 -37.13 35.54 33.12
N SER A 64 -38.02 34.75 32.53
CA SER A 64 -37.73 33.70 31.55
C SER A 64 -37.06 34.32 30.32
N LEU A 65 -35.74 34.19 30.25
CA LEU A 65 -35.00 34.32 29.02
C LEU A 65 -34.64 32.87 28.60
N THR A 66 -35.40 32.37 27.64
CA THR A 66 -35.11 31.12 26.96
C THR A 66 -33.69 31.22 26.38
N LYS A 67 -32.73 30.59 27.05
CA LYS A 67 -31.39 30.41 26.52
C LYS A 67 -31.50 29.60 25.21
N PRO A 68 -30.86 30.06 24.11
CA PRO A 68 -30.85 29.24 22.89
C PRO A 68 -30.24 27.88 23.23
N ARG A 69 -30.98 26.81 22.98
CA ARG A 69 -30.46 25.44 23.02
C ARG A 69 -29.25 25.43 22.10
N ARG A 70 -28.05 25.38 22.64
CA ARG A 70 -26.86 24.98 21.89
C ARG A 70 -27.19 23.61 21.31
N ARG A 71 -27.48 23.54 20.02
CA ARG A 71 -27.46 22.30 19.27
C ARG A 71 -26.03 21.78 19.43
N GLY A 72 -25.86 20.79 20.29
CA GLY A 72 -24.60 20.03 20.35
C GLY A 72 -24.40 19.44 18.97
N ILE A 73 -23.38 19.88 18.26
CA ILE A 73 -22.89 19.19 17.07
C ILE A 73 -22.38 17.85 17.62
N ILE A 74 -23.15 16.78 17.40
CA ILE A 74 -22.65 15.42 17.62
C ILE A 74 -21.61 15.24 16.53
N LEU A 75 -20.33 15.43 16.85
CA LEU A 75 -19.24 14.98 16.01
C LEU A 75 -19.32 13.45 16.00
N ILE A 76 -19.84 12.90 14.93
CA ILE A 76 -19.70 11.46 14.67
C ILE A 76 -18.23 11.26 14.38
N MET A 77 -17.49 10.77 15.37
CA MET A 77 -16.08 10.41 15.20
C MET A 77 -16.02 9.23 14.21
N LYS A 78 -15.37 9.43 13.08
CA LYS A 78 -15.07 8.32 12.15
C LYS A 78 -14.17 7.33 12.88
N LYS A 79 -14.47 6.05 12.78
CA LYS A 79 -13.61 4.99 13.37
C LYS A 79 -12.23 5.02 12.73
N TYR A 80 -12.17 5.17 11.41
CA TYR A 80 -10.92 5.25 10.65
C TYR A 80 -10.73 6.66 10.11
N THR A 81 -9.48 7.11 10.05
CA THR A 81 -9.06 8.38 9.45
C THR A 81 -8.03 8.19 8.35
N CYS A 82 -7.40 7.00 8.32
CA CYS A 82 -6.38 6.60 7.36
C CYS A 82 -6.79 5.31 6.66
N ILE A 83 -6.79 5.29 5.34
CA ILE A 83 -7.10 4.11 4.55
C ILE A 83 -5.88 3.73 3.72
N LEU A 84 -5.39 2.51 3.91
CA LEU A 84 -4.25 1.94 3.22
C LEU A 84 -4.75 0.99 2.13
N PHE A 85 -4.36 1.17 0.89
CA PHE A 85 -4.80 0.32 -0.22
C PHE A 85 -3.65 -0.52 -0.77
N ASP A 86 -3.88 -1.81 -0.96
CA ASP A 86 -3.04 -2.57 -1.89
C ASP A 86 -3.29 -2.13 -3.34
N LEU A 87 -2.45 -2.56 -4.26
CA LEU A 87 -2.50 -2.16 -5.66
C LEU A 87 -3.01 -3.30 -6.56
N ASP A 88 -2.26 -4.42 -6.60
CA ASP A 88 -2.51 -5.51 -7.53
C ASP A 88 -3.69 -6.37 -7.04
N GLY A 89 -4.83 -6.34 -7.73
CA GLY A 89 -6.06 -7.04 -7.34
C GLY A 89 -7.00 -6.20 -6.49
N THR A 90 -6.54 -5.08 -5.97
CA THR A 90 -7.36 -4.15 -5.18
C THR A 90 -7.73 -2.91 -5.97
N LEU A 91 -6.75 -2.20 -6.53
CA LEU A 91 -6.97 -1.02 -7.37
C LEU A 91 -6.80 -1.30 -8.86
N THR A 92 -6.04 -2.35 -9.20
CA THR A 92 -5.74 -2.67 -10.60
C THR A 92 -5.90 -4.16 -10.94
N TYR A 93 -6.35 -4.43 -12.16
CA TYR A 93 -6.29 -5.74 -12.81
C TYR A 93 -4.93 -5.93 -13.48
N SER A 94 -3.94 -6.37 -12.72
CA SER A 94 -2.55 -6.51 -13.17
C SER A 94 -2.19 -7.89 -13.72
N HIS A 95 -3.08 -8.89 -13.55
CA HIS A 95 -2.79 -10.28 -13.93
C HIS A 95 -2.40 -10.47 -15.41
N PRO A 96 -2.92 -9.73 -16.41
CA PRO A 96 -2.50 -9.98 -17.79
C PRO A 96 -1.00 -9.77 -17.96
N GLY A 97 -0.47 -8.69 -17.42
CA GLY A 97 0.95 -8.37 -17.46
C GLY A 97 1.81 -9.32 -16.62
N ILE A 98 1.35 -9.65 -15.42
CA ILE A 98 2.02 -10.58 -14.51
C ILE A 98 2.09 -11.98 -15.15
N TYR A 99 0.97 -12.51 -15.61
CA TYR A 99 0.90 -13.84 -16.22
C TYR A 99 1.79 -13.93 -17.47
N ALA A 100 1.72 -12.94 -18.35
CA ALA A 100 2.57 -12.91 -19.54
C ALA A 100 4.07 -12.84 -19.21
N CYS A 101 4.45 -12.21 -18.10
CA CYS A 101 5.85 -12.17 -17.64
C CYS A 101 6.28 -13.50 -17.02
N PHE A 102 5.42 -14.19 -16.26
CA PHE A 102 5.71 -15.54 -15.79
C PHE A 102 5.88 -16.51 -16.95
N ARG A 103 4.96 -16.51 -17.94
CA ARG A 103 5.08 -17.34 -19.15
C ARG A 103 6.37 -17.08 -19.88
N TYR A 104 6.72 -15.81 -20.09
CA TYR A 104 7.99 -15.45 -20.73
C TYR A 104 9.21 -15.98 -19.97
N ALA A 105 9.25 -15.82 -18.65
CA ALA A 105 10.36 -16.31 -17.85
C ALA A 105 10.46 -17.83 -17.87
N LEU A 106 9.34 -18.53 -17.71
CA LEU A 106 9.28 -20.01 -17.74
C LEU A 106 9.66 -20.58 -19.10
N GLU A 107 9.19 -19.99 -20.20
CA GLU A 107 9.60 -20.34 -21.56
C GLU A 107 11.12 -20.25 -21.74
N LYS A 108 11.71 -19.12 -21.31
CA LYS A 108 13.16 -18.90 -21.37
C LYS A 108 13.97 -19.87 -20.49
N MET A 109 13.37 -20.38 -19.42
CA MET A 109 13.92 -21.41 -18.56
C MET A 109 13.71 -22.83 -19.09
N GLY A 110 13.00 -22.99 -20.24
CA GLY A 110 12.71 -24.29 -20.84
C GLY A 110 11.61 -25.09 -20.12
N ALA A 111 10.80 -24.41 -19.29
CA ALA A 111 9.66 -25.02 -18.60
C ALA A 111 8.42 -25.05 -19.49
N PRO A 112 7.46 -25.99 -19.24
CA PRO A 112 6.17 -26.00 -19.94
C PRO A 112 5.37 -24.73 -19.64
N GLU A 113 4.49 -24.36 -20.59
CA GLU A 113 3.61 -23.19 -20.41
C GLU A 113 2.62 -23.43 -19.25
N PRO A 114 2.56 -22.52 -18.26
CA PRO A 114 1.64 -22.65 -17.13
C PRO A 114 0.23 -22.22 -17.52
N THR A 115 -0.76 -22.86 -16.88
CA THR A 115 -2.15 -22.45 -16.94
C THR A 115 -2.41 -21.20 -16.10
N ASP A 116 -3.51 -20.48 -16.35
CA ASP A 116 -3.92 -19.34 -15.51
C ASP A 116 -4.16 -19.74 -14.05
N THR A 117 -4.69 -20.94 -13.81
CA THR A 117 -4.91 -21.48 -12.47
C THR A 117 -3.59 -21.62 -11.70
N GLN A 118 -2.51 -22.03 -12.37
CA GLN A 118 -1.17 -22.12 -11.75
C GLN A 118 -0.54 -20.76 -11.52
N LEU A 119 -0.90 -19.76 -12.33
CA LEU A 119 -0.38 -18.39 -12.21
C LEU A 119 -1.14 -17.53 -11.20
N ARG A 120 -2.40 -17.86 -10.91
CA ARG A 120 -3.24 -17.08 -9.98
C ARG A 120 -2.59 -16.85 -8.61
N PRO A 121 -2.02 -17.86 -7.91
CA PRO A 121 -1.38 -17.65 -6.61
C PRO A 121 -0.08 -16.83 -6.68
N CYS A 122 0.46 -16.62 -7.90
CA CYS A 122 1.68 -15.82 -8.07
C CYS A 122 1.42 -14.29 -8.03
N VAL A 123 0.17 -13.85 -8.02
CA VAL A 123 -0.18 -12.44 -7.86
C VAL A 123 -0.19 -12.09 -6.38
N GLY A 124 0.62 -11.12 -5.98
CA GLY A 124 0.78 -10.66 -4.60
C GLY A 124 2.11 -11.05 -3.96
N PRO A 125 2.50 -12.35 -3.90
CA PRO A 125 3.79 -12.76 -3.33
C PRO A 125 5.00 -12.26 -4.13
N SER A 126 6.19 -12.29 -3.47
CA SER A 126 7.44 -11.97 -4.16
C SER A 126 7.75 -12.96 -5.28
N LEU A 127 8.48 -12.49 -6.31
CA LEU A 127 8.83 -13.34 -7.46
C LEU A 127 9.70 -14.52 -7.04
N MET A 128 10.67 -14.30 -6.15
CA MET A 128 11.53 -15.35 -5.62
C MET A 128 10.70 -16.44 -4.92
N TYR A 129 9.77 -16.02 -4.05
CA TYR A 129 8.85 -16.94 -3.39
C TYR A 129 8.03 -17.74 -4.40
N SER A 130 7.46 -17.07 -5.40
CA SER A 130 6.60 -17.70 -6.41
C SER A 130 7.36 -18.74 -7.24
N PHE A 131 8.56 -18.41 -7.74
CA PHE A 131 9.36 -19.36 -8.50
C PHE A 131 9.84 -20.55 -7.67
N GLN A 132 10.19 -20.36 -6.40
CA GLN A 132 10.60 -21.45 -5.53
C GLN A 132 9.41 -22.34 -5.09
N ASN A 133 8.30 -21.76 -4.66
CA ASN A 133 7.23 -22.51 -4.01
C ASN A 133 6.15 -23.03 -4.96
N PHE A 134 5.89 -22.34 -6.09
CA PHE A 134 4.89 -22.78 -7.06
C PHE A 134 5.49 -23.51 -8.26
N PHE A 135 6.77 -23.23 -8.59
CA PHE A 135 7.45 -23.87 -9.73
C PHE A 135 8.62 -24.77 -9.31
N GLY A 136 8.93 -24.85 -8.01
CA GLY A 136 9.94 -25.78 -7.48
C GLY A 136 11.38 -25.43 -7.86
N TYR A 137 11.68 -24.18 -8.22
CA TYR A 137 13.02 -23.77 -8.61
C TYR A 137 13.97 -23.68 -7.41
N SER A 138 15.26 -23.99 -7.67
CA SER A 138 16.33 -23.67 -6.74
C SER A 138 16.41 -22.14 -6.52
N LYS A 139 17.10 -21.69 -5.49
CA LYS A 139 17.32 -20.26 -5.26
C LYS A 139 18.02 -19.59 -6.45
N GLU A 140 19.00 -20.28 -7.06
CA GLU A 140 19.73 -19.78 -8.22
C GLU A 140 18.82 -19.68 -9.45
N ASP A 141 18.02 -20.70 -9.73
CA ASP A 141 17.13 -20.68 -10.89
C ASP A 141 15.96 -19.73 -10.71
N ALA A 142 15.43 -19.60 -9.49
CA ALA A 142 14.43 -18.58 -9.14
C ALA A 142 14.98 -17.16 -9.37
N ALA A 143 16.25 -16.91 -9.04
CA ALA A 143 16.88 -15.61 -9.31
C ALA A 143 17.00 -15.33 -10.81
N LYS A 144 17.39 -16.35 -11.63
CA LYS A 144 17.42 -16.22 -13.10
C LYS A 144 16.02 -15.96 -13.67
N ALA A 145 15.03 -16.73 -13.23
CA ALA A 145 13.65 -16.57 -13.68
C ALA A 145 13.07 -15.19 -13.27
N THR A 146 13.40 -14.70 -12.07
CA THR A 146 13.05 -13.35 -11.62
C THR A 146 13.66 -12.27 -12.50
N ALA A 147 14.91 -12.42 -12.92
CA ALA A 147 15.57 -11.47 -13.84
C ALA A 147 14.86 -11.44 -15.21
N LEU A 148 14.54 -12.62 -15.78
CA LEU A 148 13.80 -12.74 -17.03
C LEU A 148 12.37 -12.15 -16.92
N TYR A 149 11.67 -12.40 -15.83
CA TYR A 149 10.38 -11.79 -15.56
C TYR A 149 10.49 -10.25 -15.58
N ARG A 150 11.44 -9.69 -14.85
CA ARG A 150 11.66 -8.24 -14.72
C ARG A 150 12.07 -7.60 -16.05
N GLU A 151 12.82 -8.31 -16.90
CA GLU A 151 13.19 -7.86 -18.25
C GLU A 151 11.93 -7.52 -19.08
N ARG A 152 10.93 -8.42 -19.11
CA ARG A 152 9.68 -8.19 -19.82
C ARG A 152 8.78 -7.21 -19.08
N TYR A 153 8.71 -7.33 -17.76
CA TYR A 153 7.79 -6.53 -16.95
C TYR A 153 8.08 -5.02 -17.08
N ALA A 154 9.32 -4.63 -16.98
CA ALA A 154 9.72 -3.22 -17.05
C ALA A 154 9.38 -2.53 -18.40
N VAL A 155 9.22 -3.31 -19.48
CA VAL A 155 8.98 -2.76 -20.83
C VAL A 155 7.53 -2.93 -21.28
N LYS A 156 6.92 -4.08 -20.98
CA LYS A 156 5.57 -4.42 -21.45
C LYS A 156 4.61 -4.73 -20.31
N GLY A 157 4.97 -5.66 -19.43
CA GLY A 157 4.05 -6.21 -18.43
C GLY A 157 3.44 -5.16 -17.51
N ILE A 158 4.20 -4.14 -17.13
CA ILE A 158 3.69 -3.04 -16.30
C ILE A 158 2.53 -2.28 -16.97
N TRP A 159 2.46 -2.28 -18.31
CA TRP A 159 1.44 -1.57 -19.08
C TRP A 159 0.26 -2.47 -19.47
N GLU A 160 0.40 -3.78 -19.36
CA GLU A 160 -0.66 -4.77 -19.52
C GLU A 160 -1.48 -4.85 -18.22
N ASN A 161 -2.05 -3.72 -17.83
CA ASN A 161 -2.71 -3.44 -16.56
C ASN A 161 -3.82 -2.40 -16.76
N SER A 162 -4.88 -2.47 -15.97
CA SER A 162 -5.99 -1.51 -16.01
C SER A 162 -6.54 -1.24 -14.60
N PRO A 163 -7.12 -0.06 -14.34
CA PRO A 163 -7.85 0.18 -13.10
C PRO A 163 -9.03 -0.79 -12.95
N ILE A 164 -9.31 -1.20 -11.71
CA ILE A 164 -10.57 -1.87 -11.37
C ILE A 164 -11.68 -0.82 -11.42
N PRO A 165 -12.85 -1.13 -12.03
CA PRO A 165 -13.99 -0.22 -12.05
C PRO A 165 -14.38 0.24 -10.64
N GLY A 166 -14.57 1.54 -10.45
CA GLY A 166 -14.87 2.14 -9.15
C GLY A 166 -13.66 2.51 -8.28
N ALA A 167 -12.43 2.08 -8.64
CA ALA A 167 -11.24 2.39 -7.84
C ALA A 167 -10.95 3.90 -7.77
N VAL A 168 -10.90 4.57 -8.93
CA VAL A 168 -10.63 6.02 -8.99
C VAL A 168 -11.69 6.82 -8.26
N GLU A 169 -12.96 6.51 -8.51
CA GLU A 169 -14.12 7.16 -7.90
C GLU A 169 -14.12 6.99 -6.37
N THR A 170 -13.69 5.81 -5.89
CA THR A 170 -13.59 5.53 -4.45
C THR A 170 -12.46 6.34 -3.81
N LEU A 171 -11.27 6.35 -4.42
CA LEU A 171 -10.15 7.17 -3.92
C LEU A 171 -10.54 8.66 -3.87
N GLN A 172 -11.19 9.16 -4.92
CA GLN A 172 -11.67 10.53 -4.97
C GLN A 172 -12.70 10.85 -3.88
N ALA A 173 -13.68 9.97 -3.68
CA ALA A 173 -14.73 10.15 -2.68
C ALA A 173 -14.15 10.16 -1.25
N LEU A 174 -13.27 9.21 -0.93
CA LEU A 174 -12.60 9.14 0.36
C LEU A 174 -11.70 10.36 0.61
N LYS A 175 -10.94 10.79 -0.40
CA LYS A 175 -10.12 12.00 -0.28
C LYS A 175 -10.96 13.24 -0.04
N SER A 176 -12.07 13.38 -0.77
CA SER A 176 -13.03 14.49 -0.60
C SER A 176 -13.72 14.48 0.76
N ALA A 177 -13.90 13.30 1.36
CA ALA A 177 -14.43 13.12 2.70
C ALA A 177 -13.37 13.35 3.81
N GLY A 178 -12.13 13.70 3.45
CA GLY A 178 -11.07 14.07 4.38
C GLY A 178 -10.28 12.89 4.96
N TYR A 179 -10.32 11.71 4.33
CA TYR A 179 -9.43 10.61 4.69
C TYR A 179 -7.99 10.88 4.23
N ARG A 180 -7.02 10.44 5.02
CA ARG A 180 -5.63 10.28 4.59
C ARG A 180 -5.52 8.93 3.87
N LEU A 181 -4.97 8.92 2.67
CA LEU A 181 -4.89 7.72 1.84
C LEU A 181 -3.44 7.33 1.61
N ALA A 182 -3.15 6.03 1.70
CA ALA A 182 -1.84 5.52 1.33
C ALA A 182 -1.96 4.32 0.40
N MET A 183 -0.99 4.18 -0.51
CA MET A 183 -0.74 2.93 -1.21
C MET A 183 0.22 2.09 -0.38
N ALA A 184 -0.14 0.84 -0.08
CA ALA A 184 0.60 -0.12 0.74
C ALA A 184 0.71 -1.45 -0.01
N THR A 185 1.69 -1.58 -0.92
CA THR A 185 1.77 -2.72 -1.84
C THR A 185 3.09 -3.50 -1.74
N SER A 186 3.01 -4.82 -1.87
CA SER A 186 4.20 -5.67 -2.02
C SER A 186 4.89 -5.53 -3.37
N LYS A 187 4.27 -4.79 -4.31
CA LYS A 187 4.90 -4.45 -5.58
C LYS A 187 6.11 -3.55 -5.37
N PRO A 188 7.22 -3.75 -6.12
CA PRO A 188 8.37 -2.85 -6.04
C PRO A 188 7.99 -1.38 -6.25
N GLN A 189 8.46 -0.50 -5.35
CA GLN A 189 8.17 0.94 -5.30
C GLN A 189 8.22 1.61 -6.67
N LEU A 190 9.30 1.33 -7.43
CA LEU A 190 9.49 1.91 -8.76
C LEU A 190 8.33 1.63 -9.73
N PHE A 191 7.79 0.41 -9.69
CA PHE A 191 6.70 0.02 -10.58
C PHE A 191 5.35 0.48 -10.04
N ALA A 192 5.18 0.47 -8.73
CA ALA A 192 3.96 0.93 -8.07
C ALA A 192 3.71 2.42 -8.35
N GLU A 193 4.73 3.28 -8.20
CA GLU A 193 4.67 4.72 -8.53
C GLU A 193 4.29 4.96 -10.00
N GLN A 194 4.90 4.22 -10.95
CA GLN A 194 4.59 4.38 -12.37
C GLN A 194 3.14 4.01 -12.71
N ILE A 195 2.60 2.98 -12.06
CA ILE A 195 1.21 2.56 -12.24
C ILE A 195 0.26 3.59 -11.63
N ALA A 196 0.56 4.05 -10.41
CA ALA A 196 -0.24 5.05 -9.72
C ALA A 196 -0.27 6.37 -10.49
N GLU A 197 0.85 6.83 -11.02
CA GLU A 197 0.93 8.02 -11.88
C GLU A 197 0.12 7.84 -13.16
N LYS A 198 0.30 6.70 -13.87
CA LYS A 198 -0.40 6.41 -15.12
C LYS A 198 -1.93 6.45 -14.98
N PHE A 199 -2.45 5.88 -13.89
CA PHE A 199 -3.89 5.81 -13.65
C PHE A 199 -4.46 6.97 -12.83
N GLY A 200 -3.60 7.93 -12.45
CA GLY A 200 -3.99 9.13 -11.70
C GLY A 200 -4.24 8.87 -10.20
N PHE A 201 -3.88 7.71 -9.69
CA PHE A 201 -4.04 7.37 -8.26
C PHE A 201 -3.16 8.25 -7.36
N SER A 202 -1.95 8.62 -7.82
CA SER A 202 -0.99 9.45 -7.08
C SER A 202 -1.57 10.80 -6.65
N THR A 203 -2.60 11.30 -7.33
CA THR A 203 -3.25 12.56 -6.95
C THR A 203 -4.07 12.43 -5.66
N TYR A 204 -4.42 11.22 -5.27
CA TYR A 204 -5.23 10.93 -4.08
C TYR A 204 -4.41 10.47 -2.89
N PHE A 205 -3.25 9.85 -3.11
CA PHE A 205 -2.42 9.34 -2.03
C PHE A 205 -1.61 10.44 -1.34
N ASP A 206 -1.60 10.41 -0.01
CA ASP A 206 -0.67 11.21 0.81
C ASP A 206 0.69 10.52 0.92
N VAL A 207 0.68 9.18 0.83
CA VAL A 207 1.87 8.33 0.95
C VAL A 207 1.76 7.17 -0.03
N GLU A 208 2.85 6.86 -0.70
CA GLU A 208 2.98 5.68 -1.56
C GLU A 208 4.16 4.83 -1.05
N VAL A 209 3.89 3.58 -0.66
CA VAL A 209 4.90 2.63 -0.19
C VAL A 209 4.77 1.32 -0.94
N GLY A 210 5.86 0.93 -1.55
CA GLY A 210 6.05 -0.38 -2.17
C GLY A 210 7.29 -1.07 -1.61
N SER A 211 7.49 -2.35 -1.93
CA SER A 211 8.69 -3.10 -1.55
C SER A 211 9.94 -2.64 -2.31
N GLY A 212 11.11 -3.08 -1.86
CA GLY A 212 12.36 -2.88 -2.60
C GLY A 212 12.47 -3.80 -3.81
N MET A 213 13.27 -3.37 -4.80
CA MET A 213 13.66 -4.24 -5.93
C MET A 213 14.66 -5.32 -5.52
N ASP A 214 15.30 -5.15 -4.36
CA ASP A 214 16.30 -6.04 -3.77
C ASP A 214 15.71 -7.22 -3.00
N GLU A 215 14.38 -7.24 -2.81
CA GLU A 215 13.62 -8.22 -1.99
C GLU A 215 14.08 -8.28 -0.51
N VAL A 216 14.79 -7.25 -0.04
CA VAL A 216 15.27 -7.09 1.34
C VAL A 216 14.63 -5.86 1.99
N THR A 217 14.47 -4.79 1.22
CA THR A 217 13.84 -3.55 1.69
C THR A 217 12.31 -3.72 1.71
N LEU A 218 11.71 -3.64 2.89
CA LEU A 218 10.27 -3.85 3.12
C LEU A 218 9.76 -5.16 2.47
N PRO A 219 10.31 -6.33 2.87
CA PRO A 219 10.08 -7.60 2.18
C PRO A 219 8.67 -8.17 2.40
N THR A 220 7.97 -7.74 3.45
CA THR A 220 6.64 -8.25 3.81
C THR A 220 5.56 -7.18 3.68
N LYS A 221 4.30 -7.62 3.59
CA LYS A 221 3.16 -6.70 3.65
C LYS A 221 3.11 -5.93 4.98
N ALA A 222 3.49 -6.57 6.08
CA ALA A 222 3.58 -5.92 7.39
C ALA A 222 4.59 -4.77 7.38
N ASP A 223 5.80 -4.97 6.82
CA ASP A 223 6.80 -3.91 6.73
C ASP A 223 6.29 -2.70 5.94
N VAL A 224 5.59 -2.95 4.83
CA VAL A 224 5.00 -1.90 4.00
C VAL A 224 3.90 -1.14 4.75
N ILE A 225 3.01 -1.85 5.44
CA ILE A 225 1.94 -1.25 6.25
C ILE A 225 2.54 -0.41 7.38
N GLY A 226 3.52 -0.95 8.11
CA GLY A 226 4.22 -0.23 9.17
C GLY A 226 4.88 1.06 8.68
N GLU A 227 5.50 1.04 7.50
CA GLU A 227 6.10 2.22 6.88
C GLU A 227 5.04 3.25 6.45
N CYS A 228 3.87 2.81 5.93
CA CYS A 228 2.75 3.71 5.65
C CYS A 228 2.26 4.41 6.92
N MET A 229 2.03 3.67 8.00
CA MET A 229 1.59 4.22 9.29
C MET A 229 2.60 5.23 9.84
N ARG A 230 3.90 4.89 9.77
CA ARG A 230 4.98 5.77 10.21
C ARG A 230 5.00 7.09 9.41
N ARG A 231 4.87 7.03 8.08
CA ARG A 231 4.85 8.24 7.23
C ARG A 231 3.59 9.07 7.40
N LEU A 232 2.46 8.43 7.64
CA LEU A 232 1.18 9.09 7.93
C LEU A 232 1.09 9.61 9.37
N HIS A 233 2.01 9.22 10.26
CA HIS A 233 1.90 9.46 11.71
C HIS A 233 0.53 9.00 12.24
N ALA A 234 0.10 7.79 11.86
CA ALA A 234 -1.20 7.23 12.19
C ALA A 234 -1.09 6.10 13.21
N ALA A 235 -2.01 6.05 14.18
CA ALA A 235 -2.17 4.93 15.09
C ALA A 235 -2.91 3.76 14.41
N ALA A 236 -2.76 2.55 14.93
CA ALA A 236 -3.34 1.34 14.34
C ALA A 236 -4.88 1.39 14.27
N ASP A 237 -5.51 1.88 15.32
CA ASP A 237 -6.96 2.01 15.44
C ASP A 237 -7.57 3.10 14.55
N GLU A 238 -6.74 4.01 14.03
CA GLU A 238 -7.11 5.00 13.02
C GLU A 238 -7.02 4.46 11.59
N CYS A 239 -6.36 3.32 11.38
CA CYS A 239 -6.06 2.76 10.07
C CYS A 239 -7.03 1.64 9.68
N LEU A 240 -7.37 1.57 8.40
CA LEU A 240 -7.99 0.42 7.76
C LEU A 240 -7.15 0.01 6.55
N MET A 241 -6.68 -1.24 6.52
CA MET A 241 -6.08 -1.83 5.32
C MET A 241 -7.19 -2.32 4.39
N VAL A 242 -7.06 -2.07 3.09
CA VAL A 242 -7.96 -2.56 2.04
C VAL A 242 -7.13 -3.38 1.07
N GLY A 243 -7.47 -4.65 0.90
CA GLY A 243 -6.76 -5.58 0.05
C GLY A 243 -7.66 -6.66 -0.51
N ASP A 244 -7.09 -7.62 -1.23
CA ASP A 244 -7.81 -8.75 -1.84
C ASP A 244 -7.24 -10.11 -1.45
N ARG A 245 -6.11 -10.15 -0.71
CA ARG A 245 -5.40 -11.37 -0.35
C ARG A 245 -5.22 -11.51 1.16
N LYS A 246 -5.07 -12.76 1.62
CA LYS A 246 -4.72 -13.10 3.01
C LYS A 246 -3.49 -12.34 3.53
N HIS A 247 -2.51 -12.04 2.67
CA HIS A 247 -1.31 -11.30 3.05
C HIS A 247 -1.59 -9.88 3.54
N ASP A 248 -2.66 -9.25 3.03
CA ASP A 248 -3.12 -7.94 3.50
C ASP A 248 -3.65 -8.03 4.92
N VAL A 249 -4.44 -9.08 5.20
CA VAL A 249 -5.01 -9.34 6.54
C VAL A 249 -3.91 -9.71 7.54
N GLU A 250 -3.01 -10.63 7.16
CA GLU A 250 -1.89 -11.06 8.00
C GLU A 250 -0.97 -9.88 8.34
N GLY A 251 -0.57 -9.10 7.32
CA GLY A 251 0.29 -7.94 7.52
C GLY A 251 -0.37 -6.83 8.34
N ALA A 252 -1.66 -6.56 8.15
CA ALA A 252 -2.42 -5.60 8.94
C ALA A 252 -2.51 -6.06 10.42
N ARG A 253 -2.77 -7.34 10.64
CA ARG A 253 -2.87 -7.94 11.98
C ARG A 253 -1.59 -7.81 12.79
N GLU A 254 -0.41 -7.93 12.17
CA GLU A 254 0.87 -7.75 12.87
C GLU A 254 1.01 -6.35 13.50
N HIS A 255 0.32 -5.36 12.96
CA HIS A 255 0.29 -3.99 13.48
C HIS A 255 -0.98 -3.67 14.28
N GLY A 256 -1.92 -4.60 14.44
CA GLY A 256 -3.21 -4.35 15.09
C GLY A 256 -4.14 -3.46 14.24
N VAL A 257 -3.94 -3.43 12.93
CA VAL A 257 -4.76 -2.70 11.96
C VAL A 257 -5.90 -3.60 11.48
N ASP A 258 -7.12 -3.07 11.44
CA ASP A 258 -8.25 -3.77 10.82
C ASP A 258 -8.04 -3.89 9.30
N CYS A 259 -8.52 -5.00 8.71
CA CYS A 259 -8.44 -5.21 7.27
C CYS A 259 -9.85 -5.44 6.68
N ALA A 260 -10.11 -4.78 5.55
CA ALA A 260 -11.25 -5.00 4.68
C ALA A 260 -10.79 -5.71 3.41
N MET A 261 -11.35 -6.89 3.12
CA MET A 261 -11.09 -7.60 1.87
C MET A 261 -12.14 -7.29 0.82
N LEU A 262 -11.69 -7.05 -0.42
CA LEU A 262 -12.53 -6.91 -1.61
C LEU A 262 -12.49 -8.18 -2.43
N LYS A 263 -13.68 -8.70 -2.82
CA LYS A 263 -13.80 -9.89 -3.68
C LYS A 263 -13.61 -9.56 -5.18
N LEU A 264 -12.75 -8.61 -5.48
CA LEU A 264 -12.48 -8.13 -6.85
C LEU A 264 -11.20 -8.70 -7.45
N GLY A 265 -10.31 -9.22 -6.61
CA GLY A 265 -8.94 -9.52 -6.96
C GLY A 265 -8.60 -11.01 -7.14
N TYR A 266 -7.50 -11.44 -6.51
CA TYR A 266 -6.82 -12.69 -6.81
C TYR A 266 -6.84 -13.70 -5.66
N ALA A 267 -7.76 -13.58 -4.71
CA ALA A 267 -7.96 -14.61 -3.71
C ALA A 267 -8.01 -16.01 -4.36
N GLU A 268 -7.33 -16.97 -3.78
CA GLU A 268 -7.19 -18.31 -4.37
C GLU A 268 -8.54 -19.02 -4.46
N ASN A 269 -9.39 -18.80 -3.47
CA ASN A 269 -10.75 -19.35 -3.40
C ASN A 269 -11.57 -18.59 -2.33
N GLU A 270 -12.86 -18.87 -2.25
CA GLU A 270 -13.78 -18.25 -1.27
C GLU A 270 -13.39 -18.49 0.21
N ARG A 271 -12.64 -19.56 0.50
CA ARG A 271 -12.19 -19.82 1.87
C ARG A 271 -11.14 -18.85 2.34
N GLU A 272 -10.35 -18.27 1.42
CA GLU A 272 -9.34 -17.26 1.79
C GLU A 272 -9.98 -16.08 2.55
N PHE A 273 -11.20 -15.67 2.16
CA PHE A 273 -11.94 -14.61 2.85
C PHE A 273 -12.44 -14.99 4.25
N VAL A 274 -12.55 -16.29 4.55
CA VAL A 274 -13.00 -16.80 5.85
C VAL A 274 -11.81 -17.17 6.73
N ASP A 275 -10.86 -17.91 6.15
CA ASP A 275 -9.77 -18.53 6.90
C ASP A 275 -8.77 -17.49 7.45
N CYS A 276 -8.59 -16.34 6.75
CA CYS A 276 -7.72 -15.26 7.24
C CYS A 276 -8.40 -14.30 8.22
N ASP A 277 -9.72 -14.44 8.46
CA ASP A 277 -10.49 -13.68 9.46
C ASP A 277 -10.29 -12.15 9.36
N PRO A 278 -10.69 -11.50 8.25
CA PRO A 278 -10.64 -10.06 8.09
C PRO A 278 -11.75 -9.38 8.90
N ALA A 279 -11.56 -8.10 9.25
CA ALA A 279 -12.59 -7.32 9.95
C ALA A 279 -13.84 -7.09 9.08
N TYR A 280 -13.67 -7.00 7.77
CA TYR A 280 -14.76 -6.80 6.79
C TYR A 280 -14.46 -7.55 5.51
N VAL A 281 -15.55 -7.98 4.80
CA VAL A 281 -15.49 -8.52 3.44
C VAL A 281 -16.55 -7.81 2.61
N PHE A 282 -16.18 -7.28 1.46
CA PHE A 282 -17.10 -6.59 0.54
C PHE A 282 -16.99 -7.20 -0.86
N GLU A 283 -18.11 -7.23 -1.57
CA GLU A 283 -18.15 -7.69 -2.96
C GLU A 283 -17.45 -6.69 -3.91
N ASP A 284 -17.53 -5.38 -3.56
CA ASP A 284 -17.04 -4.29 -4.39
C ASP A 284 -16.71 -3.03 -3.58
N PHE A 285 -16.35 -1.96 -4.29
CA PHE A 285 -16.08 -0.64 -3.69
C PHE A 285 -17.32 0.06 -3.13
N GLU A 286 -18.53 -0.30 -3.57
CA GLU A 286 -19.75 0.29 -3.02
C GLU A 286 -19.96 -0.14 -1.57
N GLY A 287 -19.69 -1.41 -1.25
CA GLY A 287 -19.68 -1.92 0.12
C GLY A 287 -18.66 -1.20 1.00
N LEU A 288 -17.44 -0.97 0.50
CA LEU A 288 -16.41 -0.23 1.21
C LEU A 288 -16.82 1.22 1.45
N LYS A 289 -17.37 1.91 0.43
CA LYS A 289 -17.88 3.29 0.57
C LYS A 289 -19.01 3.38 1.57
N ALA A 290 -19.92 2.41 1.62
CA ALA A 290 -21.01 2.39 2.59
C ALA A 290 -20.54 2.27 4.05
N LEU A 291 -19.36 1.66 4.29
CA LEU A 291 -18.73 1.64 5.62
C LEU A 291 -18.13 3.01 5.99
N LEU A 292 -17.52 3.70 5.02
CA LEU A 292 -16.63 4.82 5.28
C LEU A 292 -17.28 6.21 5.10
N LEU A 293 -18.31 6.31 4.24
CA LEU A 293 -18.99 7.56 3.89
C LEU A 293 -20.40 7.66 4.44
#